data_70d48cfd66d53c2eea3e7bcbf722b977
#
_entry.id   70d48cfd66d53c2eea3e7bcbf722b977
#
_cell.length_a   1.000
_cell.length_b   1.000
_cell.length_c   1.000
_cell.angle_alpha   90.00
_cell.angle_beta   90.00
_cell.angle_gamma   90.00
#
_symmetry.space_group_name_H-M   'P 1'
#
loop_
_entity.id
_entity.type
_entity.pdbx_description
1 polymer ?
#
loop_
_entity_poly.entity_id
_entity_poly.type
_entity_poly.pdbx_seq_one_letter_code
_entity_poly.pdbx_strand_id
1 'polypeptide(L)'
;GPYKNLRWMPTGGVNAKNLMDYLSFDKIIACGGTWMVKADLIEEGNWDEITRLTREAVTNMLGFTVKHIGINAANEDEALKAAKTFEALFGMACAVGNSSIFSGDKEIEIMKKPGRGTHGHIAIGTNTLDRAIAHLKLRGVAFDETSRTEKNGRTTLIYLTDEICGFAVHLVQK
;
A
#
# COMPACT_ATOMS: atom_id res chain seq x y z
N GLY A 1 12.99 -2.67 -27.98
CA GLY A 1 14.44 -2.64 -28.08
C GLY A 1 15.06 -4.02 -27.98
N PRO A 2 16.32 -4.24 -28.37
CA PRO A 2 16.95 -5.57 -28.44
C PRO A 2 17.16 -6.24 -27.06
N TYR A 3 17.09 -5.49 -25.98
CA TYR A 3 17.38 -5.95 -24.61
C TYR A 3 16.13 -6.19 -23.77
N LYS A 4 15.19 -6.99 -24.26
CA LYS A 4 13.91 -7.24 -23.59
C LYS A 4 14.05 -7.93 -22.22
N ASN A 5 15.10 -8.72 -22.00
CA ASN A 5 15.31 -9.53 -20.80
C ASN A 5 16.27 -8.88 -19.78
N LEU A 6 16.85 -7.73 -20.08
CA LEU A 6 17.72 -7.05 -19.12
C LEU A 6 16.90 -6.33 -18.05
N ARG A 7 17.48 -6.35 -16.85
CA ARG A 7 17.03 -5.55 -15.69
C ARG A 7 18.12 -4.55 -15.37
N TRP A 8 17.75 -3.43 -14.77
CA TRP A 8 18.64 -2.30 -14.60
C TRP A 8 18.67 -1.84 -13.16
N MET A 9 19.81 -1.35 -12.74
CA MET A 9 20.00 -0.63 -11.50
C MET A 9 20.70 0.71 -11.82
N PRO A 10 19.96 1.80 -12.01
CA PRO A 10 20.54 3.11 -12.25
C PRO A 10 21.34 3.56 -11.03
N THR A 11 22.50 4.17 -11.31
CA THR A 11 23.39 4.80 -10.34
C THR A 11 23.78 6.19 -10.85
N GLY A 12 24.10 7.10 -9.93
CA GLY A 12 24.43 8.49 -10.28
C GLY A 12 23.18 9.35 -10.53
N GLY A 13 23.13 10.50 -9.86
CA GLY A 13 22.05 11.46 -9.97
C GLY A 13 20.70 11.05 -9.36
N VAL A 14 20.56 9.82 -8.85
CA VAL A 14 19.35 9.38 -8.14
C VAL A 14 19.27 10.11 -6.79
N ASN A 15 18.08 10.60 -6.46
CA ASN A 15 17.77 11.33 -5.24
C ASN A 15 16.30 11.15 -4.84
N ALA A 16 15.89 11.71 -3.70
CA ALA A 16 14.54 11.55 -3.19
C ALA A 16 13.43 12.02 -4.15
N LYS A 17 13.71 13.01 -5.02
CA LYS A 17 12.71 13.58 -5.93
C LYS A 17 12.48 12.71 -7.17
N ASN A 18 13.53 12.05 -7.68
CA ASN A 18 13.45 11.26 -8.91
C ASN A 18 13.48 9.74 -8.67
N LEU A 19 13.57 9.29 -7.42
CA LEU A 19 13.62 7.87 -7.07
C LEU A 19 12.46 7.08 -7.69
N MET A 20 11.25 7.63 -7.61
CA MET A 20 10.05 6.95 -8.10
C MET A 20 9.93 6.98 -9.63
N ASP A 21 10.52 7.95 -10.32
CA ASP A 21 10.57 7.98 -11.78
C ASP A 21 11.33 6.77 -12.33
N TYR A 22 12.37 6.35 -11.60
CA TYR A 22 13.09 5.11 -11.91
C TYR A 22 12.33 3.86 -11.44
N LEU A 23 11.96 3.80 -10.15
CA LEU A 23 11.40 2.58 -9.54
C LEU A 23 10.01 2.20 -10.06
N SER A 24 9.28 3.10 -10.68
CA SER A 24 8.01 2.80 -11.36
C SER A 24 8.20 2.06 -12.68
N PHE A 25 9.40 2.06 -13.26
CA PHE A 25 9.68 1.34 -14.50
C PHE A 25 10.00 -0.14 -14.22
N ASP A 26 9.26 -1.03 -14.84
CA ASP A 26 9.28 -2.49 -14.61
C ASP A 26 10.66 -3.16 -14.68
N LYS A 27 11.57 -2.59 -15.46
CA LYS A 27 12.90 -3.14 -15.63
C LYS A 27 13.91 -2.67 -14.59
N ILE A 28 13.52 -1.72 -13.73
CA ILE A 28 14.38 -1.22 -12.65
C ILE A 28 14.13 -2.05 -11.40
N ILE A 29 15.12 -2.84 -11.02
CA ILE A 29 15.05 -3.70 -9.82
C ILE A 29 15.45 -2.98 -8.55
N ALA A 30 16.38 -2.02 -8.66
CA ALA A 30 16.89 -1.21 -7.56
C ALA A 30 17.44 0.11 -8.10
N CYS A 31 17.68 1.08 -7.20
CA CYS A 31 18.41 2.31 -7.51
C CYS A 31 19.56 2.47 -6.51
N GLY A 32 20.74 2.84 -7.02
CA GLY A 32 21.87 3.27 -6.19
C GLY A 32 21.91 4.78 -6.09
N GLY A 33 22.06 5.31 -4.87
CA GLY A 33 22.15 6.74 -4.67
C GLY A 33 22.93 7.09 -3.41
N THR A 34 23.80 8.10 -3.51
CA THR A 34 24.67 8.56 -2.42
C THR A 34 24.04 9.68 -1.60
N TRP A 35 22.85 10.20 -1.99
CA TRP A 35 22.22 11.32 -1.27
C TRP A 35 21.84 10.99 0.18
N MET A 36 21.64 9.71 0.51
CA MET A 36 21.32 9.24 1.86
C MET A 36 22.56 9.09 2.72
N VAL A 37 23.73 8.88 2.10
CA VAL A 37 25.01 8.58 2.78
C VAL A 37 26.08 9.45 2.14
N LYS A 38 26.00 10.77 2.36
CA LYS A 38 26.99 11.72 1.87
C LYS A 38 28.26 11.61 2.69
N ALA A 39 29.42 11.93 2.06
CA ALA A 39 30.71 11.85 2.70
C ALA A 39 30.83 12.76 3.93
N ASP A 40 30.28 13.97 3.85
CA ASP A 40 30.23 14.93 4.95
C ASP A 40 29.49 14.36 6.18
N LEU A 41 28.34 13.71 5.98
CA LEU A 41 27.58 13.08 7.07
C LEU A 41 28.37 11.94 7.74
N ILE A 42 29.16 11.20 6.97
CA ILE A 42 30.01 10.12 7.50
C ILE A 42 31.18 10.71 8.30
N GLU A 43 31.85 11.74 7.78
CA GLU A 43 32.98 12.42 8.42
C GLU A 43 32.57 13.08 9.73
N GLU A 44 31.37 13.65 9.79
CA GLU A 44 30.77 14.25 10.99
C GLU A 44 30.21 13.22 11.97
N GLY A 45 30.10 11.92 11.58
CA GLY A 45 29.44 10.88 12.38
C GLY A 45 27.94 11.10 12.54
N ASN A 46 27.30 11.79 11.58
CA ASN A 46 25.88 12.15 11.63
C ASN A 46 24.98 10.99 11.19
N TRP A 47 25.02 9.91 11.98
CA TRP A 47 24.28 8.66 11.71
C TRP A 47 22.76 8.82 11.78
N ASP A 48 22.28 9.76 12.58
CA ASP A 48 20.85 10.05 12.72
C ASP A 48 20.27 10.61 11.41
N GLU A 49 20.99 11.53 10.78
CA GLU A 49 20.57 12.09 9.49
C GLU A 49 20.65 11.06 8.36
N ILE A 50 21.67 10.22 8.31
CA ILE A 50 21.76 9.09 7.39
C ILE A 50 20.57 8.16 7.57
N THR A 51 20.22 7.83 8.81
CA THR A 51 19.06 6.99 9.15
C THR A 51 17.76 7.65 8.70
N ARG A 52 17.59 8.94 8.93
CA ARG A 52 16.40 9.70 8.53
C ARG A 52 16.22 9.69 7.00
N LEU A 53 17.30 10.03 6.27
CA LEU A 53 17.28 10.07 4.80
C LEU A 53 17.00 8.69 4.19
N THR A 54 17.56 7.64 4.79
CA THR A 54 17.32 6.26 4.35
C THR A 54 15.87 5.83 4.59
N ARG A 55 15.30 6.17 5.75
CA ARG A 55 13.88 5.93 6.04
C ARG A 55 12.97 6.68 5.07
N GLU A 56 13.29 7.94 4.77
CA GLU A 56 12.55 8.74 3.79
C GLU A 56 12.57 8.08 2.40
N ALA A 57 13.74 7.61 1.94
CA ALA A 57 13.85 6.91 0.67
C ALA A 57 12.99 5.63 0.62
N VAL A 58 13.00 4.83 1.70
CA VAL A 58 12.17 3.62 1.81
C VAL A 58 10.68 3.99 1.86
N THR A 59 10.31 5.02 2.62
CA THR A 59 8.92 5.49 2.70
C THR A 59 8.42 5.94 1.34
N ASN A 60 9.20 6.69 0.59
CA ASN A 60 8.86 7.12 -0.77
C ASN A 60 8.74 5.94 -1.74
N MET A 61 9.66 4.97 -1.64
CA MET A 61 9.62 3.75 -2.46
C MET A 61 8.34 2.94 -2.21
N LEU A 62 7.97 2.75 -0.96
CA LEU A 62 6.79 1.95 -0.59
C LEU A 62 5.49 2.74 -0.79
N GLY A 63 5.50 4.03 -0.49
CA GLY A 63 4.40 4.95 -0.71
C GLY A 63 3.10 4.51 -0.04
N PHE A 64 3.16 4.03 1.20
CA PHE A 64 1.96 3.58 1.91
C PHE A 64 0.94 4.71 2.10
N THR A 65 -0.30 4.43 1.75
CA THR A 65 -1.46 5.33 1.98
C THR A 65 -2.70 4.51 2.29
N VAL A 66 -3.59 5.04 3.11
CA VAL A 66 -4.92 4.44 3.26
C VAL A 66 -5.66 4.60 1.92
N LYS A 67 -6.24 3.50 1.42
CA LYS A 67 -7.06 3.48 0.20
C LYS A 67 -8.54 3.50 0.52
N HIS A 68 -8.97 2.66 1.47
CA HIS A 68 -10.32 2.66 1.99
C HIS A 68 -10.36 2.02 3.39
N ILE A 69 -11.46 2.28 4.07
CA ILE A 69 -11.85 1.59 5.29
C ILE A 69 -13.10 0.78 4.98
N GLY A 70 -13.02 -0.53 5.17
CA GLY A 70 -14.14 -1.44 5.04
C GLY A 70 -14.86 -1.60 6.36
N ILE A 71 -16.17 -1.45 6.37
CA ILE A 71 -17.04 -1.59 7.55
C ILE A 71 -17.90 -2.83 7.33
N ASN A 72 -17.93 -3.75 8.30
CA ASN A 72 -18.80 -4.90 8.26
C ASN A 72 -20.22 -4.53 8.70
N ALA A 73 -21.19 -4.57 7.78
CA ALA A 73 -22.61 -4.55 8.12
C ALA A 73 -23.11 -5.98 8.33
N ALA A 74 -24.16 -6.15 9.10
CA ALA A 74 -24.75 -7.46 9.35
C ALA A 74 -25.46 -8.04 8.09
N ASN A 75 -25.98 -7.17 7.23
CA ASN A 75 -26.71 -7.53 6.01
C ASN A 75 -26.72 -6.37 5.01
N GLU A 76 -27.30 -6.63 3.82
CA GLU A 76 -27.37 -5.64 2.75
C GLU A 76 -28.24 -4.42 3.10
N ASP A 77 -29.32 -4.60 3.85
CA ASP A 77 -30.22 -3.49 4.25
C ASP A 77 -29.51 -2.54 5.21
N GLU A 78 -28.74 -3.06 6.16
CA GLU A 78 -27.91 -2.27 7.06
C GLU A 78 -26.81 -1.55 6.29
N ALA A 79 -26.15 -2.22 5.36
CA ALA A 79 -25.13 -1.62 4.51
C ALA A 79 -25.69 -0.46 3.68
N LEU A 80 -26.88 -0.65 3.09
CA LEU A 80 -27.54 0.38 2.30
C LEU A 80 -27.94 1.58 3.18
N LYS A 81 -28.49 1.32 4.38
CA LYS A 81 -28.84 2.36 5.35
C LYS A 81 -27.60 3.17 5.76
N ALA A 82 -26.49 2.50 6.07
CA ALA A 82 -25.24 3.17 6.42
C ALA A 82 -24.72 4.03 5.26
N ALA A 83 -24.68 3.49 4.04
CA ALA A 83 -24.26 4.25 2.86
C ALA A 83 -25.13 5.49 2.61
N LYS A 84 -26.45 5.35 2.72
CA LYS A 84 -27.38 6.49 2.62
C LYS A 84 -27.20 7.52 3.74
N THR A 85 -26.76 7.09 4.92
CA THR A 85 -26.43 8.00 6.00
C THR A 85 -25.18 8.83 5.65
N PHE A 86 -24.11 8.21 5.13
CA PHE A 86 -22.93 8.92 4.63
C PHE A 86 -23.29 9.92 3.52
N GLU A 87 -24.15 9.51 2.58
CA GLU A 87 -24.62 10.39 1.52
C GLU A 87 -25.40 11.60 2.06
N ALA A 88 -26.34 11.36 2.97
CA ALA A 88 -27.19 12.42 3.51
C ALA A 88 -26.45 13.43 4.41
N LEU A 89 -25.51 12.93 5.24
CA LEU A 89 -24.80 13.79 6.20
C LEU A 89 -23.57 14.49 5.60
N PHE A 90 -22.87 13.81 4.69
CA PHE A 90 -21.55 14.27 4.22
C PHE A 90 -21.49 14.48 2.70
N GLY A 91 -22.58 14.21 1.98
CA GLY A 91 -22.62 14.32 0.51
C GLY A 91 -21.79 13.26 -0.21
N MET A 92 -21.43 12.16 0.46
CA MET A 92 -20.64 11.08 -0.09
C MET A 92 -21.51 10.18 -0.96
N ALA A 93 -21.44 10.35 -2.27
CA ALA A 93 -22.23 9.56 -3.21
C ALA A 93 -22.01 8.06 -3.05
N CYS A 94 -23.10 7.28 -3.18
CA CYS A 94 -23.06 5.83 -3.02
C CYS A 94 -22.91 5.12 -4.37
N ALA A 95 -22.03 4.11 -4.42
CA ALA A 95 -21.86 3.19 -5.54
C ALA A 95 -22.12 1.76 -5.07
N VAL A 96 -23.27 1.19 -5.48
CA VAL A 96 -23.68 -0.16 -5.08
C VAL A 96 -22.96 -1.19 -5.95
N GLY A 97 -22.12 -2.02 -5.33
CA GLY A 97 -21.47 -3.18 -5.92
C GLY A 97 -22.14 -4.50 -5.55
N ASN A 98 -21.53 -5.62 -5.95
CA ASN A 98 -22.08 -6.95 -5.68
C ASN A 98 -21.96 -7.33 -4.19
N SER A 99 -20.78 -7.15 -3.59
CA SER A 99 -20.45 -7.58 -2.22
C SER A 99 -20.44 -6.45 -1.21
N SER A 100 -20.38 -5.19 -1.68
CA SER A 100 -20.23 -4.00 -0.87
C SER A 100 -20.87 -2.78 -1.53
N ILE A 101 -20.96 -1.70 -0.76
CA ILE A 101 -21.38 -0.37 -1.20
C ILE A 101 -20.25 0.59 -0.89
N PHE A 102 -19.74 1.29 -1.90
CA PHE A 102 -18.75 2.34 -1.68
C PHE A 102 -19.44 3.68 -1.46
N SER A 103 -18.89 4.48 -0.55
CA SER A 103 -19.28 5.88 -0.33
C SER A 103 -18.08 6.80 -0.54
N GLY A 104 -18.33 7.99 -1.09
CA GLY A 104 -17.30 8.93 -1.51
C GLY A 104 -16.56 8.46 -2.76
N ASP A 105 -15.29 8.86 -2.88
CA ASP A 105 -14.40 8.38 -3.95
C ASP A 105 -13.78 7.01 -3.61
N LYS A 106 -14.58 6.14 -2.99
CA LYS A 106 -14.21 4.79 -2.50
C LYS A 106 -13.39 4.79 -1.20
N GLU A 107 -13.45 5.84 -0.40
CA GLU A 107 -12.79 5.87 0.91
C GLU A 107 -13.46 4.95 1.94
N ILE A 108 -14.79 4.80 1.84
CA ILE A 108 -15.58 3.93 2.73
C ILE A 108 -16.17 2.81 1.89
N GLU A 109 -15.87 1.56 2.27
CA GLU A 109 -16.46 0.36 1.72
C GLU A 109 -17.36 -0.30 2.77
N ILE A 110 -18.65 -0.38 2.54
CA ILE A 110 -19.60 -1.00 3.47
C ILE A 110 -19.94 -2.38 2.94
N MET A 111 -19.51 -3.42 3.66
CA MET A 111 -19.71 -4.80 3.29
C MET A 111 -21.18 -5.19 3.50
N LYS A 112 -21.84 -5.83 2.50
CA LYS A 112 -23.23 -6.29 2.58
C LYS A 112 -23.44 -7.49 3.49
N LYS A 113 -22.36 -8.08 3.97
CA LYS A 113 -22.29 -9.13 4.99
C LYS A 113 -20.93 -9.08 5.66
N PRO A 114 -20.79 -9.58 6.89
CA PRO A 114 -19.49 -9.60 7.57
C PRO A 114 -18.42 -10.25 6.70
N GLY A 115 -17.32 -9.52 6.51
CA GLY A 115 -16.13 -9.95 5.81
C GLY A 115 -14.99 -10.24 6.79
N ARG A 116 -13.75 -10.04 6.32
CA ARG A 116 -12.57 -10.17 7.19
C ARG A 116 -12.51 -9.05 8.23
N GLY A 117 -11.94 -9.39 9.39
CA GLY A 117 -11.83 -8.52 10.55
C GLY A 117 -13.11 -8.44 11.38
N THR A 118 -12.95 -8.29 12.68
CA THR A 118 -14.09 -8.17 13.62
C THR A 118 -14.94 -6.95 13.31
N HIS A 119 -14.31 -5.83 12.97
CA HIS A 119 -14.98 -4.57 12.66
C HIS A 119 -15.01 -4.26 11.15
N GLY A 120 -14.23 -4.97 10.36
CA GLY A 120 -14.03 -4.75 8.94
C GLY A 120 -12.57 -4.77 8.56
N HIS A 121 -12.18 -3.99 7.55
CA HIS A 121 -10.80 -4.00 7.06
C HIS A 121 -10.27 -2.62 6.73
N ILE A 122 -8.94 -2.51 6.68
CA ILE A 122 -8.22 -1.31 6.24
C ILE A 122 -7.36 -1.68 5.04
N ALA A 123 -7.59 -1.02 3.92
CA ALA A 123 -6.79 -1.18 2.72
C ALA A 123 -5.64 -0.18 2.70
N ILE A 124 -4.42 -0.68 2.66
CA ILE A 124 -3.20 0.12 2.51
C ILE A 124 -2.68 -0.01 1.09
N GLY A 125 -2.74 1.08 0.34
CA GLY A 125 -2.14 1.16 -0.98
C GLY A 125 -0.63 1.31 -0.93
N THR A 126 0.06 0.65 -1.86
CA THR A 126 1.52 0.75 -1.99
C THR A 126 1.92 0.92 -3.46
N ASN A 127 3.07 1.57 -3.70
CA ASN A 127 3.59 1.76 -5.05
C ASN A 127 4.03 0.45 -5.72
N THR A 128 4.51 -0.52 -4.94
CA THR A 128 4.92 -1.83 -5.46
C THR A 128 4.68 -2.88 -4.38
N LEU A 129 3.68 -3.72 -4.59
CA LEU A 129 3.22 -4.68 -3.60
C LEU A 129 4.31 -5.70 -3.23
N ASP A 130 5.06 -6.22 -4.21
CA ASP A 130 6.13 -7.20 -3.93
C ASP A 130 7.24 -6.61 -3.05
N ARG A 131 7.63 -5.35 -3.26
CA ARG A 131 8.60 -4.67 -2.40
C ARG A 131 8.03 -4.41 -1.00
N ALA A 132 6.76 -4.06 -0.89
CA ALA A 132 6.09 -3.84 0.37
C ALA A 132 6.01 -5.14 1.19
N ILE A 133 5.62 -6.25 0.57
CA ILE A 133 5.58 -7.57 1.20
C ILE A 133 6.98 -7.96 1.70
N ALA A 134 8.01 -7.86 0.85
CA ALA A 134 9.38 -8.20 1.22
C ALA A 134 9.87 -7.33 2.40
N HIS A 135 9.63 -6.02 2.35
CA HIS A 135 9.99 -5.08 3.41
C HIS A 135 9.33 -5.41 4.75
N LEU A 136 8.03 -5.71 4.73
CA LEU A 136 7.28 -6.03 5.95
C LEU A 136 7.64 -7.42 6.50
N LYS A 137 7.89 -8.41 5.64
CA LYS A 137 8.40 -9.73 6.07
C LYS A 137 9.73 -9.62 6.81
N LEU A 138 10.65 -8.77 6.36
CA LEU A 138 11.91 -8.50 7.07
C LEU A 138 11.70 -7.88 8.47
N ARG A 139 10.53 -7.31 8.74
CA ARG A 139 10.12 -6.76 10.03
C ARG A 139 9.25 -7.71 10.84
N GLY A 140 9.14 -8.97 10.43
CA GLY A 140 8.39 -10.00 11.13
C GLY A 140 6.89 -10.01 10.86
N VAL A 141 6.40 -9.24 9.87
CA VAL A 141 4.98 -9.25 9.51
C VAL A 141 4.65 -10.51 8.72
N ALA A 142 3.65 -11.26 9.18
CA ALA A 142 3.12 -12.44 8.51
C ALA A 142 1.96 -12.06 7.57
N PHE A 143 1.84 -12.81 6.48
CA PHE A 143 0.78 -12.62 5.48
C PHE A 143 -0.04 -13.90 5.32
N ASP A 144 -1.34 -13.75 5.13
CA ASP A 144 -2.23 -14.84 4.75
C ASP A 144 -2.13 -15.08 3.24
N GLU A 145 -1.29 -16.04 2.86
CA GLU A 145 -1.04 -16.37 1.45
C GLU A 145 -2.31 -16.89 0.74
N THR A 146 -3.32 -17.38 1.47
CA THR A 146 -4.61 -17.81 0.89
C THR A 146 -5.46 -16.63 0.41
N SER A 147 -5.16 -15.43 0.91
CA SER A 147 -5.83 -14.19 0.52
C SER A 147 -5.20 -13.51 -0.70
N ARG A 148 -4.05 -14.02 -1.15
CA ARG A 148 -3.31 -13.45 -2.27
C ARG A 148 -4.15 -13.47 -3.54
N THR A 149 -4.30 -12.31 -4.16
CA THR A 149 -4.85 -12.20 -5.50
C THR A 149 -3.77 -11.73 -6.48
N GLU A 150 -3.82 -12.27 -7.69
CA GLU A 150 -2.85 -11.96 -8.73
C GLU A 150 -3.55 -11.55 -10.04
N LYS A 151 -2.92 -10.65 -10.76
CA LYS A 151 -3.31 -10.27 -12.12
C LYS A 151 -2.05 -10.14 -12.98
N ASN A 152 -2.04 -10.82 -14.12
CA ASN A 152 -0.90 -10.83 -15.04
C ASN A 152 0.43 -11.24 -14.35
N GLY A 153 0.39 -12.22 -13.44
CA GLY A 153 1.56 -12.72 -12.72
C GLY A 153 2.11 -11.76 -11.65
N ARG A 154 1.33 -10.77 -11.24
CA ARG A 154 1.68 -9.83 -10.16
C ARG A 154 0.64 -9.87 -9.07
N THR A 155 1.10 -9.87 -7.83
CA THR A 155 0.23 -9.72 -6.66
C THR A 155 -0.48 -8.37 -6.72
N THR A 156 -1.78 -8.36 -6.54
CA THR A 156 -2.61 -7.15 -6.52
C THR A 156 -3.20 -6.85 -5.16
N LEU A 157 -3.36 -7.87 -4.32
CA LEU A 157 -3.85 -7.76 -2.95
C LEU A 157 -3.31 -8.91 -2.10
N ILE A 158 -3.05 -8.64 -0.82
CA ILE A 158 -2.76 -9.66 0.20
C ILE A 158 -3.08 -9.13 1.59
N TYR A 159 -3.67 -9.96 2.45
CA TYR A 159 -3.95 -9.63 3.84
C TYR A 159 -2.76 -9.96 4.76
N LEU A 160 -2.59 -9.16 5.82
CA LEU A 160 -1.81 -9.56 6.97
C LEU A 160 -2.54 -10.69 7.69
N THR A 161 -1.79 -11.55 8.39
CA THR A 161 -2.37 -12.63 9.21
C THR A 161 -3.12 -12.07 10.41
N ASP A 162 -2.53 -11.07 11.07
CA ASP A 162 -3.05 -10.53 12.31
C ASP A 162 -3.92 -9.30 12.07
N GLU A 163 -4.98 -9.17 12.87
CA GLU A 163 -5.81 -7.98 12.91
C GLU A 163 -5.14 -6.88 13.75
N ILE A 164 -5.41 -5.63 13.40
CA ILE A 164 -5.02 -4.46 14.19
C ILE A 164 -6.30 -3.86 14.79
N CYS A 165 -6.46 -3.93 16.11
CA CYS A 165 -7.65 -3.44 16.82
C CYS A 165 -8.98 -3.93 16.21
N GLY A 166 -9.03 -5.19 15.82
CA GLY A 166 -10.22 -5.80 15.22
C GLY A 166 -10.45 -5.48 13.75
N PHE A 167 -9.51 -4.81 13.09
CA PHE A 167 -9.53 -4.61 11.64
C PHE A 167 -8.54 -5.57 10.96
N ALA A 168 -9.02 -6.30 9.97
CA ALA A 168 -8.14 -6.98 9.03
C ALA A 168 -7.42 -5.94 8.17
N VAL A 169 -6.12 -6.08 7.98
CA VAL A 169 -5.35 -5.14 7.15
C VAL A 169 -4.88 -5.83 5.89
N HIS A 170 -5.07 -5.20 4.75
CA HIS A 170 -4.53 -5.72 3.50
C HIS A 170 -3.74 -4.67 2.74
N LEU A 171 -2.74 -5.14 2.00
CA LEU A 171 -2.03 -4.33 1.03
C LEU A 171 -2.70 -4.45 -0.33
N VAL A 172 -2.73 -3.35 -1.06
CA VAL A 172 -3.26 -3.29 -2.42
C VAL A 172 -2.34 -2.47 -3.33
N GLN A 173 -2.19 -2.91 -4.58
CA GLN A 173 -1.42 -2.17 -5.58
C GLN A 173 -2.14 -0.85 -5.91
N LYS A 174 -1.40 0.25 -5.93
CA LYS A 174 -1.89 1.56 -6.42
C LYS A 174 -2.06 1.57 -7.93
#